data_db2ad45ffaaf6886c2146f3e163009f3
#
_entry.id   db2ad45ffaaf6886c2146f3e163009f3
#
_cell.length_a   1.000
_cell.length_b   1.000
_cell.length_c   1.000
_cell.angle_alpha   90.00
_cell.angle_beta   90.00
_cell.angle_gamma   90.00
#
_symmetry.space_group_name_H-M   'P 1'
#
loop_
_entity.id
_entity.type
_entity.pdbx_description
1 polymer ?
#
loop_
_entity_poly.entity_id
_entity_poly.type
_entity_poly.pdbx_seq_one_letter_code
_entity_poly.pdbx_strand_id
1 'polypeptide(L)'
;GYQLAADAKQINPDLTIDMLWWSEPRWISEADDTYAARYKWYKETLDAAYETYGIKFDYVSAVQNERAADLDWVKYLSEHLKSETDCPYDYSKIMIVGGEEVCTWGFADKMYQDEELMNAVDVVGSHYTSSSTNVAKKIAEDNGKELWFSEASSPMGYAQGAYRFDGSGLAGINGALDIANRIIGMYPNGKMTLYEYQPVVSAYYDGACYCQKQLITACDPWSGYYLLDSGFYTSLHFSQFIEKGWAFIDSACYSDGKPGGDGHAIVDAVYSYMTAADPETGDYSTIITNTTAETMDYTFTVSALDKASADVSVWETRGPDSPESSEYDENYFRKIADITPVEKDGAYTYTVSVKPDSIVTVSTVSPERTEYVNMDTSEKTLLSLPYSDDFEYADYPEDYLASRGYAPRYTTDEGGAFEVEVSDSGNSLVQQITQDIRAKDWGWTPDPVTTLGDDRWYNYSVAVNVSFDPAEDKSANYVGAGLRYTLACNAYSGYWLRLYEDGSWKLKSTFDNSYVGLHAVSNYVKLLLMLPRTVTYTDGVEGAAFADQVYTVR
;
A
#
# COMPACT_ATOMS: atom_id res chain seq x y z
N GLY A 1 -8.13 1.47 6.39
CA GLY A 1 -7.56 2.58 5.61
C GLY A 1 -7.86 3.95 6.21
N TYR A 2 -9.13 4.32 6.41
CA TYR A 2 -9.49 5.69 6.85
C TYR A 2 -8.92 6.05 8.23
N GLN A 3 -8.97 5.16 9.21
CA GLN A 3 -8.37 5.43 10.52
C GLN A 3 -6.86 5.71 10.40
N LEU A 4 -6.13 4.89 9.62
CA LEU A 4 -4.71 5.12 9.38
C LEU A 4 -4.43 6.48 8.71
N ALA A 5 -5.26 6.87 7.75
CA ALA A 5 -5.16 8.19 7.11
C ALA A 5 -5.43 9.33 8.11
N ALA A 6 -6.42 9.18 8.99
CA ALA A 6 -6.71 10.15 10.04
C ALA A 6 -5.53 10.29 11.03
N ASP A 7 -4.96 9.16 11.47
CA ASP A 7 -3.80 9.16 12.38
C ASP A 7 -2.57 9.79 11.72
N ALA A 8 -2.32 9.47 10.44
CA ALA A 8 -1.24 10.08 9.67
C ALA A 8 -1.43 11.60 9.51
N LYS A 9 -2.67 12.05 9.28
CA LYS A 9 -3.03 13.47 9.18
C LYS A 9 -2.86 14.21 10.50
N GLN A 10 -3.03 13.54 11.66
CA GLN A 10 -2.72 14.14 12.96
C GLN A 10 -1.22 14.36 13.16
N ILE A 11 -0.37 13.48 12.62
CA ILE A 11 1.09 13.60 12.69
C ILE A 11 1.59 14.64 11.70
N ASN A 12 1.06 14.61 10.48
CA ASN A 12 1.39 15.56 9.42
C ASN A 12 0.09 16.21 8.87
N PRO A 13 -0.31 17.39 9.37
CA PRO A 13 -1.50 18.09 8.90
C PRO A 13 -1.49 18.47 7.42
N ASP A 14 -0.31 18.59 6.80
CA ASP A 14 -0.13 18.96 5.40
C ASP A 14 -0.20 17.76 4.45
N LEU A 15 -0.32 16.55 5.00
CA LEU A 15 -0.52 15.34 4.20
C LEU A 15 -1.76 15.48 3.32
N THR A 16 -1.61 15.24 2.02
CA THR A 16 -2.74 15.15 1.08
C THR A 16 -3.24 13.72 0.98
N ILE A 17 -4.55 13.57 0.75
CA ILE A 17 -5.21 12.28 0.70
C ILE A 17 -5.89 12.12 -0.65
N ASP A 18 -5.58 11.04 -1.35
CA ASP A 18 -6.28 10.59 -2.55
C ASP A 18 -7.15 9.37 -2.27
N MET A 19 -8.21 9.22 -3.07
CA MET A 19 -9.12 8.09 -3.03
C MET A 19 -9.13 7.39 -4.38
N LEU A 20 -8.54 6.19 -4.43
CA LEU A 20 -8.62 5.29 -5.58
C LEU A 20 -9.60 4.14 -5.27
N TRP A 21 -10.50 3.82 -6.20
CA TRP A 21 -11.42 2.71 -6.06
C TRP A 21 -11.00 1.50 -6.90
N TRP A 22 -11.03 0.33 -6.27
CA TRP A 22 -10.66 -0.92 -6.93
C TRP A 22 -11.88 -1.66 -7.47
N SER A 23 -12.99 -1.57 -6.76
CA SER A 23 -14.22 -2.25 -7.14
C SER A 23 -15.43 -1.55 -6.55
N GLU A 24 -16.49 -1.42 -7.33
CA GLU A 24 -17.74 -0.83 -6.87
C GLU A 24 -18.69 -1.88 -6.29
N PRO A 25 -19.56 -1.52 -5.34
CA PRO A 25 -20.64 -2.37 -4.87
C PRO A 25 -21.54 -2.84 -6.02
N ARG A 26 -22.03 -4.07 -5.93
CA ARG A 26 -22.85 -4.70 -6.98
C ARG A 26 -24.08 -3.88 -7.33
N TRP A 27 -24.75 -3.28 -6.35
CA TRP A 27 -25.95 -2.48 -6.56
C TRP A 27 -25.76 -1.30 -7.53
N ILE A 28 -24.52 -0.80 -7.69
CA ILE A 28 -24.23 0.27 -8.66
C ILE A 28 -24.39 -0.27 -10.09
N SER A 29 -23.77 -1.40 -10.39
CA SER A 29 -23.83 -1.99 -11.73
C SER A 29 -25.22 -2.55 -12.09
N GLU A 30 -26.09 -2.73 -11.11
CA GLU A 30 -27.48 -3.19 -11.25
C GLU A 30 -28.51 -2.04 -11.24
N ALA A 31 -28.06 -0.80 -11.05
CA ALA A 31 -28.91 0.36 -11.03
C ALA A 31 -29.37 0.76 -12.45
N ASP A 32 -30.58 1.30 -12.56
CA ASP A 32 -31.11 1.86 -13.82
C ASP A 32 -30.27 3.03 -14.33
N ASP A 33 -29.75 3.88 -13.42
CA ASP A 33 -28.82 4.97 -13.69
C ASP A 33 -27.52 4.71 -12.92
N THR A 34 -26.58 4.09 -13.61
CA THR A 34 -25.28 3.70 -13.04
C THR A 34 -24.44 4.91 -12.62
N TYR A 35 -24.52 6.03 -13.36
CA TYR A 35 -23.73 7.23 -13.02
C TYR A 35 -24.27 7.91 -11.77
N ALA A 36 -25.58 8.06 -11.66
CA ALA A 36 -26.19 8.61 -10.44
C ALA A 36 -25.92 7.71 -9.22
N ALA A 37 -25.98 6.38 -9.39
CA ALA A 37 -25.69 5.42 -8.33
C ALA A 37 -24.21 5.48 -7.90
N ARG A 38 -23.28 5.55 -8.85
CA ARG A 38 -21.84 5.65 -8.56
C ARG A 38 -21.50 6.99 -7.91
N TYR A 39 -22.08 8.10 -8.38
CA TYR A 39 -21.90 9.40 -7.75
C TYR A 39 -22.40 9.41 -6.29
N LYS A 40 -23.57 8.82 -6.05
CA LYS A 40 -24.10 8.64 -4.69
C LYS A 40 -23.10 7.89 -3.81
N TRP A 41 -22.52 6.81 -4.29
CA TRP A 41 -21.51 6.05 -3.56
C TRP A 41 -20.25 6.89 -3.26
N TYR A 42 -19.74 7.66 -4.23
CA TYR A 42 -18.63 8.59 -4.00
C TYR A 42 -18.99 9.61 -2.91
N LYS A 43 -20.13 10.28 -3.06
CA LYS A 43 -20.58 11.30 -2.10
C LYS A 43 -20.73 10.73 -0.69
N GLU A 44 -21.43 9.62 -0.54
CA GLU A 44 -21.63 8.97 0.75
C GLU A 44 -20.28 8.50 1.37
N THR A 45 -19.32 8.10 0.56
CA THR A 45 -17.96 7.75 1.03
C THR A 45 -17.24 8.99 1.55
N LEU A 46 -17.27 10.10 0.81
CA LEU A 46 -16.66 11.37 1.22
C LEU A 46 -17.30 11.93 2.48
N ASP A 47 -18.63 11.92 2.54
CA ASP A 47 -19.42 12.38 3.70
C ASP A 47 -19.07 11.55 4.95
N ALA A 48 -19.12 10.22 4.85
CA ALA A 48 -18.86 9.31 5.96
C ALA A 48 -17.39 9.37 6.44
N ALA A 49 -16.43 9.53 5.54
CA ALA A 49 -15.04 9.69 5.90
C ALA A 49 -14.79 10.99 6.68
N TYR A 50 -15.48 12.06 6.31
CA TYR A 50 -15.42 13.32 7.06
C TYR A 50 -16.14 13.23 8.40
N GLU A 51 -17.35 12.70 8.43
CA GLU A 51 -18.18 12.62 9.64
C GLU A 51 -17.56 11.69 10.69
N THR A 52 -16.97 10.57 10.26
CA THR A 52 -16.44 9.55 11.17
C THR A 52 -14.99 9.83 11.56
N TYR A 53 -14.16 10.28 10.63
CA TYR A 53 -12.70 10.38 10.81
C TYR A 53 -12.15 11.79 10.64
N GLY A 54 -12.97 12.78 10.26
CA GLY A 54 -12.51 14.14 9.97
C GLY A 54 -11.68 14.27 8.67
N ILE A 55 -11.69 13.25 7.82
CA ILE A 55 -10.90 13.21 6.59
C ILE A 55 -11.53 14.11 5.52
N LYS A 56 -10.72 14.98 4.94
CA LYS A 56 -11.03 15.69 3.69
C LYS A 56 -10.12 15.14 2.62
N PHE A 57 -10.72 14.66 1.54
CA PHE A 57 -9.96 14.22 0.37
C PHE A 57 -9.51 15.42 -0.45
N ASP A 58 -8.25 15.42 -0.84
CA ASP A 58 -7.68 16.43 -1.74
C ASP A 58 -7.85 15.99 -3.20
N TYR A 59 -7.84 14.68 -3.44
CA TYR A 59 -7.97 14.05 -4.76
C TYR A 59 -8.95 12.89 -4.72
N VAL A 60 -9.56 12.62 -5.86
CA VAL A 60 -10.32 11.39 -6.10
C VAL A 60 -10.04 10.87 -7.50
N SER A 61 -9.76 9.59 -7.61
CA SER A 61 -9.63 8.92 -8.90
C SER A 61 -11.00 8.66 -9.50
N ALA A 62 -11.22 9.17 -10.71
CA ALA A 62 -12.44 8.94 -11.46
C ALA A 62 -12.46 7.59 -12.18
N VAL A 63 -11.32 6.91 -12.28
CA VAL A 63 -11.15 5.66 -13.00
C VAL A 63 -10.97 4.50 -12.01
N GLN A 64 -11.57 3.37 -12.32
CA GLN A 64 -11.33 2.14 -11.57
C GLN A 64 -9.88 1.70 -11.72
N ASN A 65 -9.26 1.31 -10.61
CA ASN A 65 -7.89 0.80 -10.57
C ASN A 65 -7.63 -0.18 -11.71
N GLU A 66 -6.63 0.14 -12.54
CA GLU A 66 -6.14 -0.70 -13.65
C GLU A 66 -7.21 -1.13 -14.67
N ARG A 67 -8.21 -0.31 -14.88
CA ARG A 67 -9.28 -0.54 -15.88
C ARG A 67 -9.33 0.60 -16.88
N ALA A 68 -9.90 0.30 -18.04
CA ALA A 68 -10.15 1.32 -19.04
C ALA A 68 -11.15 2.36 -18.54
N ALA A 69 -10.81 3.64 -18.73
CA ALA A 69 -11.66 4.74 -18.28
C ALA A 69 -12.95 4.84 -19.09
N ASP A 70 -14.05 5.03 -18.37
CA ASP A 70 -15.31 5.54 -18.89
C ASP A 70 -15.25 7.07 -18.93
N LEU A 71 -15.03 7.66 -20.08
CA LEU A 71 -14.77 9.09 -20.24
C LEU A 71 -15.99 9.95 -19.92
N ASP A 72 -17.19 9.46 -20.19
CA ASP A 72 -18.43 10.17 -19.88
C ASP A 72 -18.68 10.18 -18.37
N TRP A 73 -18.34 9.09 -17.69
CA TRP A 73 -18.36 9.05 -16.23
C TRP A 73 -17.36 10.04 -15.60
N VAL A 74 -16.14 10.16 -16.12
CA VAL A 74 -15.14 11.12 -15.62
C VAL A 74 -15.67 12.54 -15.67
N LYS A 75 -16.30 12.92 -16.79
CA LYS A 75 -16.93 14.24 -16.96
C LYS A 75 -18.11 14.43 -15.98
N TYR A 76 -18.95 13.40 -15.85
CA TYR A 76 -20.08 13.39 -14.94
C TYR A 76 -19.65 13.59 -13.48
N LEU A 77 -18.65 12.86 -13.02
CA LEU A 77 -18.11 12.98 -11.66
C LEU A 77 -17.58 14.40 -11.41
N SER A 78 -16.79 14.94 -12.32
CA SER A 78 -16.21 16.28 -12.21
C SER A 78 -17.30 17.36 -12.12
N GLU A 79 -18.32 17.30 -12.99
CA GLU A 79 -19.42 18.25 -12.98
C GLU A 79 -20.20 18.22 -11.67
N HIS A 80 -20.52 17.02 -11.19
CA HIS A 80 -21.33 16.84 -9.98
C HIS A 80 -20.55 17.22 -8.72
N LEU A 81 -19.30 16.84 -8.57
CA LEU A 81 -18.47 17.26 -7.44
C LEU A 81 -18.27 18.77 -7.39
N LYS A 82 -18.03 19.41 -8.55
CA LYS A 82 -17.83 20.87 -8.62
C LYS A 82 -19.11 21.67 -8.38
N SER A 83 -20.28 21.09 -8.58
CA SER A 83 -21.58 21.73 -8.35
C SER A 83 -22.28 21.30 -7.06
N GLU A 84 -21.73 20.35 -6.31
CA GLU A 84 -22.33 19.85 -5.07
C GLU A 84 -22.35 20.92 -3.99
N THR A 85 -23.51 21.10 -3.36
CA THR A 85 -23.74 22.08 -2.29
C THR A 85 -24.18 21.45 -0.97
N ASP A 86 -24.65 20.20 -1.01
CA ASP A 86 -25.01 19.43 0.17
C ASP A 86 -23.85 18.52 0.57
N CYS A 87 -22.82 19.14 1.15
CA CYS A 87 -21.57 18.47 1.48
C CYS A 87 -20.94 19.07 2.75
N PRO A 88 -20.21 18.27 3.56
CA PRO A 88 -19.63 18.72 4.83
C PRO A 88 -18.41 19.64 4.66
N TYR A 89 -17.78 19.67 3.51
CA TYR A 89 -16.71 20.59 3.12
C TYR A 89 -16.78 20.89 1.62
N ASP A 90 -16.02 21.84 1.13
CA ASP A 90 -16.08 22.31 -0.26
C ASP A 90 -15.55 21.27 -1.25
N TYR A 91 -16.45 20.46 -1.83
CA TYR A 91 -16.11 19.43 -2.82
C TYR A 91 -15.62 20.01 -4.16
N SER A 92 -15.89 21.29 -4.45
CA SER A 92 -15.36 21.93 -5.66
C SER A 92 -13.83 22.08 -5.67
N LYS A 93 -13.20 21.84 -4.51
CA LYS A 93 -11.73 21.85 -4.34
C LYS A 93 -11.09 20.50 -4.52
N ILE A 94 -11.86 19.43 -4.55
CA ILE A 94 -11.35 18.09 -4.79
C ILE A 94 -10.87 18.00 -6.23
N MET A 95 -9.64 17.59 -6.42
CA MET A 95 -9.03 17.41 -7.75
C MET A 95 -9.32 16.03 -8.31
N ILE A 96 -9.59 15.95 -9.59
CA ILE A 96 -9.92 14.70 -10.29
C ILE A 96 -8.66 14.09 -10.88
N VAL A 97 -8.34 12.87 -10.46
CA VAL A 97 -7.32 12.03 -11.08
C VAL A 97 -7.95 11.16 -12.16
N GLY A 98 -7.39 11.21 -13.35
CA GLY A 98 -7.78 10.36 -14.49
C GLY A 98 -6.63 9.45 -14.88
N GLY A 99 -6.93 8.37 -15.61
CA GLY A 99 -5.95 7.40 -16.09
C GLY A 99 -5.95 6.13 -15.27
N GLU A 100 -5.05 5.98 -14.28
CA GLU A 100 -4.95 4.81 -13.39
C GLU A 100 -4.82 3.46 -14.15
N GLU A 101 -4.27 3.49 -15.36
CA GLU A 101 -4.08 2.33 -16.22
C GLU A 101 -2.64 1.79 -16.08
N VAL A 102 -2.47 0.48 -16.24
CA VAL A 102 -1.15 -0.19 -16.12
C VAL A 102 -0.26 0.09 -17.33
N CYS A 103 0.93 0.63 -17.12
CA CYS A 103 1.98 0.81 -18.11
C CYS A 103 1.54 1.56 -19.39
N THR A 104 0.53 2.42 -19.30
CA THR A 104 0.00 3.13 -20.46
C THR A 104 -0.43 4.57 -20.15
N TRP A 105 -0.37 5.41 -21.16
CA TRP A 105 -0.86 6.78 -21.14
C TRP A 105 -2.01 6.99 -22.13
N GLY A 106 -2.73 5.91 -22.44
CA GLY A 106 -3.84 5.94 -23.40
C GLY A 106 -4.96 6.91 -23.02
N PHE A 107 -5.16 7.12 -21.71
CA PHE A 107 -6.08 8.13 -21.20
C PHE A 107 -5.64 9.56 -21.60
N ALA A 108 -4.35 9.88 -21.46
CA ALA A 108 -3.81 11.18 -21.85
C ALA A 108 -4.01 11.45 -23.35
N ASP A 109 -3.84 10.45 -24.22
CA ASP A 109 -4.08 10.58 -25.65
C ASP A 109 -5.55 10.91 -25.98
N LYS A 110 -6.51 10.36 -25.25
CA LYS A 110 -7.94 10.65 -25.36
C LYS A 110 -8.25 12.05 -24.82
N MET A 111 -7.71 12.39 -23.66
CA MET A 111 -7.89 13.68 -23.02
C MET A 111 -7.37 14.84 -23.88
N TYR A 112 -6.25 14.66 -24.57
CA TYR A 112 -5.68 15.67 -25.47
C TYR A 112 -6.59 16.02 -26.65
N GLN A 113 -7.50 15.12 -27.01
CA GLN A 113 -8.43 15.28 -28.13
C GLN A 113 -9.83 15.74 -27.70
N ASP A 114 -10.08 15.87 -26.38
CA ASP A 114 -11.37 16.14 -25.80
C ASP A 114 -11.26 17.30 -24.79
N GLU A 115 -11.71 18.50 -25.19
CA GLU A 115 -11.63 19.71 -24.38
C GLU A 115 -12.46 19.60 -23.08
N GLU A 116 -13.61 18.92 -23.12
CA GLU A 116 -14.43 18.73 -21.92
C GLU A 116 -13.72 17.83 -20.93
N LEU A 117 -13.09 16.74 -21.39
CA LEU A 117 -12.31 15.86 -20.57
C LEU A 117 -11.06 16.56 -20.01
N MET A 118 -10.39 17.40 -20.83
CA MET A 118 -9.26 18.24 -20.40
C MET A 118 -9.64 19.17 -19.25
N ASN A 119 -10.86 19.72 -19.28
CA ASN A 119 -11.36 20.61 -18.22
C ASN A 119 -11.86 19.84 -16.99
N ALA A 120 -12.27 18.58 -17.15
CA ALA A 120 -12.81 17.76 -16.09
C ALA A 120 -11.71 17.15 -15.19
N VAL A 121 -10.51 16.93 -15.73
CA VAL A 121 -9.40 16.22 -15.07
C VAL A 121 -8.31 17.20 -14.65
N ASP A 122 -7.81 17.05 -13.46
CA ASP A 122 -6.75 17.89 -12.88
C ASP A 122 -5.38 17.20 -12.95
N VAL A 123 -5.34 15.88 -12.80
CA VAL A 123 -4.14 15.04 -12.78
C VAL A 123 -4.32 13.83 -13.69
N VAL A 124 -3.24 13.38 -14.33
CA VAL A 124 -3.23 12.12 -15.09
C VAL A 124 -2.26 11.13 -14.46
N GLY A 125 -2.80 10.04 -13.91
CA GLY A 125 -2.04 8.95 -13.32
C GLY A 125 -1.76 7.80 -14.29
N SER A 126 -0.67 7.07 -14.04
CA SER A 126 -0.37 5.79 -14.68
C SER A 126 0.41 4.89 -13.74
N HIS A 127 0.03 3.62 -13.68
CA HIS A 127 0.64 2.62 -12.82
C HIS A 127 1.86 1.97 -13.46
N TYR A 128 2.86 1.61 -12.67
CA TYR A 128 4.04 0.81 -13.05
C TYR A 128 4.73 1.28 -14.33
N THR A 129 4.77 2.58 -14.53
CA THR A 129 5.37 3.22 -15.71
C THR A 129 6.76 3.78 -15.40
N SER A 130 7.57 4.02 -16.42
CA SER A 130 8.90 4.63 -16.26
C SER A 130 9.08 5.88 -17.08
N SER A 131 8.14 6.11 -17.97
CA SER A 131 8.16 7.27 -18.88
C SER A 131 6.74 7.58 -19.34
N SER A 132 6.50 8.79 -19.77
CA SER A 132 5.23 9.18 -20.37
C SER A 132 5.36 9.36 -21.88
N THR A 133 4.20 9.42 -22.57
CA THR A 133 4.14 9.73 -24.01
C THR A 133 4.42 11.20 -24.27
N ASN A 134 4.77 11.53 -25.52
CA ASN A 134 4.91 12.93 -25.92
C ASN A 134 3.61 13.73 -25.78
N VAL A 135 2.46 13.08 -25.88
CA VAL A 135 1.15 13.71 -25.67
C VAL A 135 0.95 14.03 -24.21
N ALA A 136 1.23 13.08 -23.31
CA ALA A 136 1.14 13.31 -21.86
C ALA A 136 2.08 14.47 -21.44
N LYS A 137 3.33 14.50 -21.93
CA LYS A 137 4.26 15.61 -21.65
C LYS A 137 3.71 16.96 -22.10
N LYS A 138 3.06 17.03 -23.28
CA LYS A 138 2.41 18.27 -23.75
C LYS A 138 1.25 18.68 -22.84
N ILE A 139 0.48 17.73 -22.31
CA ILE A 139 -0.58 18.04 -21.35
C ILE A 139 0.01 18.70 -20.11
N ALA A 140 1.15 18.21 -19.63
CA ALA A 140 1.84 18.85 -18.49
C ALA A 140 2.40 20.23 -18.87
N GLU A 141 3.11 20.34 -19.99
CA GLU A 141 3.84 21.56 -20.38
C GLU A 141 2.92 22.68 -20.88
N ASP A 142 1.91 22.33 -21.70
CA ASP A 142 1.02 23.30 -22.36
C ASP A 142 -0.25 23.61 -21.55
N ASN A 143 -0.76 22.63 -20.77
CA ASN A 143 -2.01 22.76 -20.03
C ASN A 143 -1.80 22.85 -18.51
N GLY A 144 -0.56 22.67 -18.02
CA GLY A 144 -0.23 22.76 -16.59
C GLY A 144 -0.86 21.65 -15.73
N LYS A 145 -1.19 20.50 -16.33
CA LYS A 145 -1.71 19.35 -15.60
C LYS A 145 -0.57 18.50 -15.04
N GLU A 146 -0.75 17.99 -13.84
CA GLU A 146 0.24 17.09 -13.25
C GLU A 146 0.16 15.70 -13.88
N LEU A 147 1.33 15.06 -14.02
CA LEU A 147 1.45 13.65 -14.36
C LEU A 147 1.97 12.90 -13.16
N TRP A 148 1.29 11.81 -12.79
CA TRP A 148 1.63 11.02 -11.61
C TRP A 148 2.05 9.61 -11.99
N PHE A 149 3.03 9.09 -11.29
CA PHE A 149 3.28 7.67 -11.13
C PHE A 149 2.40 7.19 -9.97
N SER A 150 1.13 6.98 -10.27
CA SER A 150 0.06 6.90 -9.26
C SER A 150 -0.11 5.52 -8.62
N GLU A 151 0.65 4.51 -9.02
CA GLU A 151 0.87 3.28 -8.26
C GLU A 151 2.20 2.68 -8.65
N ALA A 152 3.06 2.47 -7.66
CA ALA A 152 4.39 1.96 -7.86
C ALA A 152 4.82 1.01 -6.74
N SER A 153 5.69 0.08 -7.07
CA SER A 153 6.40 -0.78 -6.12
C SER A 153 7.75 -1.16 -6.70
N SER A 154 8.64 -1.74 -5.89
CA SER A 154 9.95 -2.09 -6.35
C SER A 154 10.40 -3.48 -5.89
N PRO A 155 10.75 -4.33 -6.85
CA PRO A 155 10.04 -4.57 -8.08
C PRO A 155 8.66 -5.11 -7.74
N MET A 156 7.71 -5.01 -8.64
CA MET A 156 6.43 -5.65 -8.42
C MET A 156 6.65 -7.15 -8.19
N GLY A 157 5.91 -7.75 -7.26
CA GLY A 157 6.13 -9.06 -6.66
C GLY A 157 6.31 -10.30 -7.55
N TYR A 158 6.43 -10.10 -8.85
CA TYR A 158 6.82 -11.15 -9.79
C TYR A 158 8.33 -11.38 -9.88
N ALA A 159 9.16 -10.53 -9.33
CA ALA A 159 10.58 -10.80 -9.26
C ALA A 159 10.82 -11.92 -8.26
N GLN A 160 10.57 -13.12 -8.70
CA GLN A 160 10.88 -14.33 -7.96
C GLN A 160 12.37 -14.34 -7.64
N GLY A 161 12.70 -14.51 -6.37
CA GLY A 161 14.07 -14.45 -5.88
C GLY A 161 14.48 -13.10 -5.28
N ALA A 162 13.63 -12.09 -5.32
CA ALA A 162 13.84 -10.85 -4.59
C ALA A 162 13.39 -10.99 -3.12
N TYR A 163 13.89 -12.01 -2.44
CA TYR A 163 13.52 -12.28 -1.06
C TYR A 163 14.30 -11.38 -0.09
N ARG A 164 13.60 -10.82 0.88
CA ARG A 164 14.14 -9.86 1.84
C ARG A 164 15.21 -10.40 2.76
N PHE A 165 15.13 -11.68 3.08
CA PHE A 165 15.90 -12.27 4.18
C PHE A 165 17.20 -12.94 3.77
N ASP A 166 17.56 -12.92 2.50
CA ASP A 166 18.80 -13.53 2.00
C ASP A 166 19.82 -12.50 1.49
N GLY A 167 19.55 -11.20 1.73
CA GLY A 167 20.42 -10.12 1.29
C GLY A 167 20.37 -9.86 -0.22
N SER A 168 19.47 -10.54 -0.94
CA SER A 168 19.22 -10.32 -2.36
C SER A 168 17.94 -9.54 -2.59
N GLY A 169 17.80 -8.91 -3.73
CA GLY A 169 16.58 -8.26 -4.16
C GLY A 169 16.19 -7.05 -3.30
N LEU A 170 14.92 -6.97 -2.95
CA LEU A 170 14.31 -5.76 -2.36
C LEU A 170 14.67 -5.47 -0.91
N ALA A 171 15.10 -6.47 -0.17
CA ALA A 171 15.47 -6.28 1.22
C ALA A 171 16.77 -5.51 1.38
N GLY A 172 17.67 -5.69 0.43
CA GLY A 172 18.97 -5.08 0.47
C GLY A 172 19.06 -3.77 -0.32
N ILE A 173 20.29 -3.32 -0.47
CA ILE A 173 20.59 -2.06 -1.17
C ILE A 173 20.09 -2.06 -2.62
N ASN A 174 20.01 -3.20 -3.28
CA ASN A 174 19.49 -3.30 -4.65
C ASN A 174 18.02 -2.88 -4.73
N GLY A 175 17.20 -3.21 -3.73
CA GLY A 175 15.82 -2.75 -3.64
C GLY A 175 15.73 -1.24 -3.43
N ALA A 176 16.58 -0.69 -2.57
CA ALA A 176 16.69 0.74 -2.34
C ALA A 176 17.07 1.51 -3.61
N LEU A 177 18.08 1.02 -4.34
CA LEU A 177 18.55 1.61 -5.59
C LEU A 177 17.50 1.54 -6.70
N ASP A 178 16.76 0.43 -6.80
CA ASP A 178 15.67 0.31 -7.77
C ASP A 178 14.56 1.34 -7.53
N ILE A 179 14.12 1.51 -6.27
CA ILE A 179 13.13 2.53 -5.91
C ILE A 179 13.66 3.93 -6.23
N ALA A 180 14.90 4.24 -5.83
CA ALA A 180 15.51 5.53 -6.09
C ALA A 180 15.60 5.85 -7.58
N ASN A 181 16.03 4.87 -8.40
CA ASN A 181 16.12 5.04 -9.86
C ASN A 181 14.76 5.25 -10.51
N ARG A 182 13.69 4.63 -10.01
CA ARG A 182 12.32 4.86 -10.48
C ARG A 182 11.86 6.28 -10.17
N ILE A 183 12.05 6.74 -8.93
CA ILE A 183 11.68 8.10 -8.52
C ILE A 183 12.48 9.14 -9.29
N ILE A 184 13.80 8.98 -9.38
CA ILE A 184 14.65 9.92 -10.13
C ILE A 184 14.26 9.95 -11.60
N GLY A 185 14.03 8.77 -12.21
CA GLY A 185 13.74 8.66 -13.64
C GLY A 185 12.38 9.19 -14.06
N MET A 186 11.40 9.24 -13.14
CA MET A 186 10.02 9.62 -13.48
C MET A 186 9.92 11.02 -14.09
N TYR A 187 10.67 12.00 -13.58
CA TYR A 187 10.61 13.37 -14.09
C TYR A 187 11.35 13.55 -15.41
N PRO A 188 12.65 13.25 -15.56
CA PRO A 188 13.34 13.45 -16.82
C PRO A 188 12.78 12.59 -17.97
N ASN A 189 12.27 11.41 -17.68
CA ASN A 189 11.73 10.50 -18.68
C ASN A 189 10.23 10.70 -18.95
N GLY A 190 9.47 11.22 -17.97
CA GLY A 190 8.01 11.27 -18.02
C GLY A 190 7.37 12.60 -17.65
N LYS A 191 8.10 13.57 -17.11
CA LYS A 191 7.54 14.79 -16.49
C LYS A 191 6.55 14.50 -15.36
N MET A 192 6.67 13.32 -14.74
CA MET A 192 5.88 12.95 -13.57
C MET A 192 6.44 13.64 -12.32
N THR A 193 5.55 14.13 -11.47
CA THR A 193 5.88 14.94 -10.28
C THR A 193 5.51 14.28 -8.96
N LEU A 194 4.84 13.13 -9.00
CA LEU A 194 4.47 12.37 -7.83
C LEU A 194 4.77 10.88 -8.05
N TYR A 195 5.18 10.19 -6.98
CA TYR A 195 5.42 8.75 -6.94
C TYR A 195 4.67 8.14 -5.75
N GLU A 196 3.61 7.40 -6.02
CA GLU A 196 2.84 6.69 -5.00
C GLU A 196 3.35 5.27 -4.82
N TYR A 197 3.96 5.03 -3.66
CA TYR A 197 4.49 3.72 -3.34
C TYR A 197 3.44 2.82 -2.68
N GLN A 198 3.27 1.61 -3.19
CA GLN A 198 2.30 0.64 -2.69
C GLN A 198 2.99 -0.67 -2.26
N PRO A 199 2.75 -1.12 -1.04
CA PRO A 199 2.24 -0.44 0.15
C PRO A 199 3.37 0.12 1.02
N VAL A 200 3.08 1.11 1.85
CA VAL A 200 4.06 1.60 2.83
C VAL A 200 4.26 0.57 3.95
N VAL A 201 3.19 0.07 4.52
CA VAL A 201 3.21 -0.94 5.59
C VAL A 201 2.44 -2.17 5.16
N SER A 202 2.99 -3.35 5.39
CA SER A 202 2.30 -4.61 5.15
C SER A 202 2.78 -5.72 6.07
N ALA A 203 1.93 -6.70 6.30
CA ALA A 203 2.31 -7.97 6.87
C ALA A 203 2.97 -8.84 5.80
N TYR A 204 4.04 -9.54 6.19
CA TYR A 204 4.72 -10.48 5.32
C TYR A 204 4.38 -11.92 5.70
N TYR A 205 3.95 -12.70 4.72
CA TYR A 205 3.72 -14.14 4.88
C TYR A 205 4.41 -14.89 3.75
N ASP A 206 5.12 -15.97 4.08
CA ASP A 206 5.74 -16.84 3.11
C ASP A 206 4.74 -17.39 2.10
N GLY A 207 5.06 -17.26 0.82
CA GLY A 207 4.24 -17.77 -0.28
C GLY A 207 3.08 -16.87 -0.69
N ALA A 208 2.84 -15.75 -0.01
CA ALA A 208 1.87 -14.77 -0.47
C ALA A 208 2.36 -14.06 -1.74
N CYS A 209 1.45 -13.82 -2.68
CA CYS A 209 1.74 -12.98 -3.83
C CYS A 209 1.95 -11.53 -3.40
N TYR A 210 2.84 -10.84 -4.12
CA TYR A 210 3.10 -9.43 -3.88
C TYR A 210 3.57 -9.10 -2.47
N CYS A 211 3.96 -10.10 -1.69
CA CYS A 211 4.68 -9.89 -0.45
C CYS A 211 6.06 -9.29 -0.74
N GLN A 212 6.67 -8.69 0.27
CA GLN A 212 8.04 -8.16 0.22
C GLN A 212 8.25 -6.90 -0.63
N LYS A 213 7.19 -6.22 -1.02
CA LYS A 213 7.26 -4.94 -1.71
C LYS A 213 7.06 -3.72 -0.79
N GLN A 214 6.65 -3.91 0.46
CA GLN A 214 6.42 -2.84 1.44
C GLN A 214 7.71 -2.16 1.91
N LEU A 215 7.59 -0.93 2.39
CA LEU A 215 8.70 -0.19 3.01
C LEU A 215 8.90 -0.58 4.48
N ILE A 216 7.80 -0.98 5.16
CA ILE A 216 7.80 -1.40 6.56
C ILE A 216 7.08 -2.75 6.66
N THR A 217 7.77 -3.73 7.22
CA THR A 217 7.18 -5.05 7.49
C THR A 217 6.67 -5.13 8.92
N ALA A 218 5.37 -5.40 9.11
CA ALA A 218 4.73 -5.49 10.41
C ALA A 218 3.79 -6.71 10.45
N CYS A 219 4.33 -7.91 10.67
CA CYS A 219 3.58 -9.17 10.59
C CYS A 219 3.15 -9.74 11.94
N ASP A 220 3.69 -9.28 13.06
CA ASP A 220 3.40 -9.77 14.40
C ASP A 220 2.75 -8.67 15.27
N PRO A 221 1.48 -8.27 15.04
CA PRO A 221 0.88 -7.10 15.68
C PRO A 221 0.79 -7.22 17.22
N TRP A 222 0.73 -8.44 17.77
CA TRP A 222 0.75 -8.69 19.22
C TRP A 222 2.08 -8.34 19.87
N SER A 223 3.18 -8.37 19.13
CA SER A 223 4.52 -8.04 19.66
C SER A 223 4.86 -6.57 19.54
N GLY A 224 4.20 -5.86 18.62
CA GLY A 224 4.59 -4.51 18.21
C GLY A 224 5.89 -4.47 17.38
N TYR A 225 6.41 -5.63 16.98
CA TYR A 225 7.61 -5.72 16.15
C TYR A 225 7.33 -5.23 14.72
N TYR A 226 8.24 -4.43 14.21
CA TYR A 226 8.29 -4.07 12.81
C TYR A 226 9.73 -4.01 12.31
N LEU A 227 9.89 -4.09 11.00
CA LEU A 227 11.18 -3.99 10.32
C LEU A 227 11.11 -2.87 9.28
N LEU A 228 12.07 -1.94 9.34
CA LEU A 228 12.25 -0.94 8.29
C LEU A 228 13.06 -1.57 7.17
N ASP A 229 12.49 -1.63 5.99
CA ASP A 229 13.16 -2.18 4.82
C ASP A 229 14.02 -1.12 4.14
N SER A 230 14.92 -1.53 3.25
CA SER A 230 15.84 -0.60 2.58
C SER A 230 15.12 0.51 1.81
N GLY A 231 13.95 0.22 1.25
CA GLY A 231 13.12 1.21 0.57
C GLY A 231 12.59 2.32 1.49
N PHE A 232 12.44 2.06 2.79
CA PHE A 232 12.13 3.09 3.76
C PHE A 232 13.22 4.16 3.78
N TYR A 233 14.47 3.76 3.85
CA TYR A 233 15.61 4.70 3.85
C TYR A 233 15.73 5.45 2.52
N THR A 234 15.37 4.80 1.39
CA THR A 234 15.26 5.51 0.12
C THR A 234 14.27 6.65 0.19
N SER A 235 13.08 6.42 0.77
CA SER A 235 12.05 7.47 0.86
C SER A 235 12.53 8.69 1.64
N LEU A 236 13.42 8.52 2.62
CA LEU A 236 13.99 9.63 3.39
C LEU A 236 14.87 10.55 2.53
N HIS A 237 15.58 10.03 1.53
CA HIS A 237 16.39 10.83 0.61
C HIS A 237 15.54 11.81 -0.23
N PHE A 238 14.25 11.54 -0.37
CA PHE A 238 13.32 12.43 -1.05
C PHE A 238 12.51 13.25 -0.03
N SER A 239 11.80 12.61 0.87
CA SER A 239 10.82 13.24 1.75
C SER A 239 11.41 14.16 2.82
N GLN A 240 12.70 14.01 3.17
CA GLN A 240 13.37 14.86 4.15
C GLN A 240 14.11 16.05 3.53
N PHE A 241 14.21 16.11 2.20
CA PHE A 241 15.02 17.11 1.49
C PHE A 241 14.29 17.83 0.36
N ILE A 242 13.10 17.38 0.00
CA ILE A 242 12.27 18.03 -1.02
C ILE A 242 10.87 18.21 -0.44
N GLU A 243 10.38 19.44 -0.45
CA GLU A 243 9.05 19.76 0.02
C GLU A 243 8.08 19.93 -1.15
N LYS A 244 6.78 19.80 -0.85
CA LYS A 244 5.71 20.04 -1.82
C LYS A 244 5.81 21.50 -2.34
N GLY A 245 5.77 21.63 -3.65
CA GLY A 245 5.86 22.94 -4.32
C GLY A 245 7.27 23.27 -4.83
N TRP A 246 8.28 22.50 -4.48
CA TRP A 246 9.60 22.65 -5.09
C TRP A 246 9.55 22.31 -6.57
N ALA A 247 10.37 23.04 -7.36
CA ALA A 247 10.43 22.88 -8.80
C ALA A 247 11.63 22.04 -9.23
N PHE A 248 11.43 21.10 -10.14
CA PHE A 248 12.53 20.36 -10.75
C PHE A 248 13.38 21.28 -11.65
N ILE A 249 14.69 21.11 -11.60
CA ILE A 249 15.63 21.81 -12.47
C ILE A 249 15.95 20.91 -13.66
N ASP A 250 15.32 21.15 -14.81
CA ASP A 250 15.44 20.31 -16.02
C ASP A 250 16.88 19.97 -16.40
N SER A 251 17.78 20.97 -16.36
CA SER A 251 19.20 20.80 -16.72
C SER A 251 20.00 19.97 -15.71
N ALA A 252 19.43 19.71 -14.54
CA ALA A 252 20.03 18.95 -13.46
C ALA A 252 19.20 17.71 -13.06
N CYS A 253 18.38 17.21 -14.00
CA CYS A 253 17.64 15.97 -13.88
C CYS A 253 17.97 15.06 -15.08
N TYR A 254 18.44 13.85 -14.82
CA TYR A 254 18.76 12.87 -15.85
C TYR A 254 18.69 11.46 -15.30
N SER A 255 18.21 10.53 -16.11
CA SER A 255 18.32 9.10 -15.85
C SER A 255 18.37 8.34 -17.17
N ASP A 256 19.34 7.44 -17.31
CA ASP A 256 19.41 6.45 -18.38
C ASP A 256 18.80 5.10 -17.96
N GLY A 257 18.22 5.04 -16.76
CA GLY A 257 17.52 3.88 -16.22
C GLY A 257 16.33 3.48 -17.10
N LYS A 258 16.28 2.19 -17.44
CA LYS A 258 15.21 1.62 -18.25
C LYS A 258 14.66 0.41 -17.53
N PRO A 259 13.48 0.50 -16.93
CA PRO A 259 12.80 -0.70 -16.45
C PRO A 259 12.51 -1.64 -17.62
N GLY A 260 12.44 -2.93 -17.34
CA GLY A 260 11.96 -3.91 -18.29
C GLY A 260 10.60 -3.50 -18.88
N GLY A 261 10.25 -4.04 -20.03
CA GLY A 261 9.13 -3.57 -20.86
C GLY A 261 7.74 -3.55 -20.21
N ASP A 262 7.58 -4.22 -19.06
CA ASP A 262 6.36 -4.25 -18.25
C ASP A 262 6.49 -3.45 -16.92
N GLY A 263 7.57 -2.71 -16.74
CA GLY A 263 7.82 -1.95 -15.51
C GLY A 263 8.22 -2.78 -14.28
N HIS A 264 8.30 -4.09 -14.39
CA HIS A 264 8.51 -5.01 -13.25
C HIS A 264 9.98 -5.38 -12.99
N ALA A 265 10.87 -5.16 -13.96
CA ALA A 265 12.29 -5.46 -13.77
C ALA A 265 12.99 -4.38 -12.94
N ILE A 266 14.06 -4.76 -12.25
CA ILE A 266 14.94 -3.84 -11.52
C ILE A 266 15.49 -2.79 -12.48
N VAL A 267 15.51 -1.53 -12.04
CA VAL A 267 16.01 -0.40 -12.81
C VAL A 267 17.45 -0.11 -12.43
N ASP A 268 18.37 -0.53 -13.28
CA ASP A 268 19.76 -0.10 -13.21
C ASP A 268 19.98 1.16 -14.05
N ALA A 269 20.79 2.07 -13.56
CA ALA A 269 21.18 3.29 -14.27
C ALA A 269 22.65 3.60 -14.05
N VAL A 270 23.36 3.92 -15.13
CA VAL A 270 24.76 4.40 -15.04
C VAL A 270 24.80 5.82 -14.53
N TYR A 271 23.89 6.66 -15.03
CA TYR A 271 23.71 8.04 -14.59
C TYR A 271 22.26 8.27 -14.21
N SER A 272 22.04 8.58 -12.93
CA SER A 272 20.71 8.83 -12.40
C SER A 272 20.81 9.90 -11.30
N TYR A 273 20.25 11.08 -11.59
CA TYR A 273 20.21 12.19 -10.63
C TYR A 273 19.00 13.10 -10.91
N MET A 274 18.52 13.72 -9.84
CA MET A 274 17.37 14.61 -9.85
C MET A 274 17.60 15.76 -8.90
N THR A 275 17.41 16.98 -9.38
CA THR A 275 17.50 18.19 -8.58
C THR A 275 16.15 18.90 -8.53
N ALA A 276 15.73 19.25 -7.32
CA ALA A 276 14.62 20.17 -7.09
C ALA A 276 15.09 21.36 -6.25
N ALA A 277 14.47 22.50 -6.46
CA ALA A 277 14.75 23.73 -5.72
C ALA A 277 13.45 24.40 -5.27
N ASP A 278 13.51 25.01 -4.11
CA ASP A 278 12.46 25.88 -3.60
C ASP A 278 12.47 27.21 -4.39
N PRO A 279 11.37 27.54 -5.07
CA PRO A 279 11.29 28.79 -5.83
C PRO A 279 11.24 30.04 -4.94
N GLU A 280 10.94 29.90 -3.64
CA GLU A 280 10.81 31.03 -2.72
C GLU A 280 12.13 31.31 -1.97
N THR A 281 12.82 30.28 -1.49
CA THR A 281 14.03 30.42 -0.67
C THR A 281 15.33 30.23 -1.46
N GLY A 282 15.24 29.55 -2.62
CA GLY A 282 16.41 29.16 -3.41
C GLY A 282 17.19 27.99 -2.81
N ASP A 283 16.67 27.33 -1.79
CA ASP A 283 17.20 26.06 -1.30
C ASP A 283 17.09 24.98 -2.37
N TYR A 284 18.00 24.02 -2.38
CA TYR A 284 17.98 22.94 -3.38
C TYR A 284 18.50 21.63 -2.82
N SER A 285 18.03 20.56 -3.43
CA SER A 285 18.46 19.20 -3.14
C SER A 285 18.67 18.42 -4.42
N THR A 286 19.74 17.65 -4.46
CA THR A 286 20.03 16.70 -5.56
C THR A 286 20.16 15.29 -5.00
N ILE A 287 19.40 14.37 -5.53
CA ILE A 287 19.49 12.94 -5.22
C ILE A 287 20.18 12.24 -6.38
N ILE A 288 21.17 11.40 -6.07
CA ILE A 288 22.01 10.70 -7.04
C ILE A 288 22.06 9.23 -6.65
N THR A 289 21.99 8.32 -7.61
CA THR A 289 22.30 6.91 -7.41
C THR A 289 23.54 6.48 -8.15
N ASN A 290 24.23 5.49 -7.63
CA ASN A 290 25.33 4.81 -8.32
C ASN A 290 25.15 3.30 -8.19
N THR A 291 24.77 2.65 -9.28
CA THR A 291 24.66 1.18 -9.40
C THR A 291 25.88 0.56 -10.10
N THR A 292 26.91 1.34 -10.36
CA THR A 292 28.16 0.86 -10.99
C THR A 292 29.13 0.32 -9.94
N ALA A 293 30.13 -0.43 -10.38
CA ALA A 293 31.20 -0.94 -9.53
C ALA A 293 32.30 0.11 -9.18
N GLU A 294 32.21 1.32 -9.73
CA GLU A 294 33.22 2.35 -9.59
C GLU A 294 32.68 3.57 -8.86
N THR A 295 33.54 4.25 -8.11
CA THR A 295 33.19 5.55 -7.53
C THR A 295 33.06 6.61 -8.64
N MET A 296 31.99 7.35 -8.62
CA MET A 296 31.69 8.41 -9.60
C MET A 296 31.78 9.79 -8.95
N ASP A 297 32.54 10.69 -9.56
CA ASP A 297 32.65 12.08 -9.12
C ASP A 297 31.67 12.97 -9.88
N TYR A 298 30.77 13.64 -9.15
CA TYR A 298 29.85 14.62 -9.68
C TYR A 298 30.30 16.02 -9.30
N THR A 299 30.58 16.85 -10.29
CA THR A 299 30.90 18.26 -10.09
C THR A 299 29.67 19.13 -10.33
N PHE A 300 29.28 19.82 -9.30
CA PHE A 300 28.18 20.78 -9.32
C PHE A 300 28.69 22.15 -9.74
N THR A 301 27.92 22.82 -10.57
CA THR A 301 28.10 24.25 -10.89
C THR A 301 26.75 24.91 -10.67
N VAL A 302 26.63 25.65 -9.56
CA VAL A 302 25.37 26.24 -9.13
C VAL A 302 25.40 27.74 -9.41
N SER A 303 24.43 28.22 -10.15
CA SER A 303 24.20 29.60 -10.45
C SER A 303 22.72 29.93 -10.46
N ALA A 304 22.38 31.21 -10.30
CA ALA A 304 21.01 31.73 -10.34
C ALA A 304 20.06 31.17 -9.26
N LEU A 305 20.56 30.51 -8.22
CA LEU A 305 19.83 30.19 -6.99
C LEU A 305 20.33 31.10 -5.84
N ASP A 306 19.43 31.59 -5.02
CA ASP A 306 19.76 32.44 -3.88
C ASP A 306 20.71 31.76 -2.87
N LYS A 307 20.60 30.42 -2.78
CA LYS A 307 21.43 29.57 -1.91
C LYS A 307 22.65 28.94 -2.62
N ALA A 308 23.04 29.43 -3.80
CA ALA A 308 24.18 28.87 -4.53
C ALA A 308 25.50 28.85 -3.75
N SER A 309 25.69 29.81 -2.84
CA SER A 309 26.87 29.91 -1.96
C SER A 309 26.74 29.21 -0.62
N ALA A 310 25.56 28.67 -0.30
CA ALA A 310 25.32 28.02 0.98
C ALA A 310 26.10 26.71 1.10
N ASP A 311 26.49 26.36 2.33
CA ASP A 311 27.02 25.05 2.62
C ASP A 311 25.99 23.97 2.28
N VAL A 312 26.47 22.86 1.75
CA VAL A 312 25.63 21.68 1.47
C VAL A 312 26.01 20.53 2.36
N SER A 313 25.02 19.81 2.86
CA SER A 313 25.21 18.55 3.55
C SER A 313 25.10 17.38 2.57
N VAL A 314 25.90 16.34 2.78
CA VAL A 314 25.90 15.12 1.98
C VAL A 314 25.44 13.94 2.84
N TRP A 315 24.38 13.29 2.39
CA TRP A 315 23.78 12.13 3.05
C TRP A 315 23.87 10.90 2.17
N GLU A 316 24.19 9.76 2.74
CA GLU A 316 24.41 8.49 2.02
C GLU A 316 23.55 7.37 2.62
N THR A 317 22.94 6.57 1.74
CA THR A 317 22.50 5.20 2.01
C THR A 317 23.30 4.30 1.08
N ARG A 318 24.01 3.31 1.63
CA ARG A 318 24.94 2.48 0.88
C ARG A 318 24.89 1.03 1.34
N GLY A 319 25.15 0.11 0.42
CA GLY A 319 25.30 -1.30 0.74
C GLY A 319 26.41 -1.59 1.76
N PRO A 320 26.44 -2.79 2.35
CA PRO A 320 27.40 -3.15 3.38
C PRO A 320 28.83 -3.14 2.86
N ASP A 321 29.78 -2.85 3.75
CA ASP A 321 31.21 -2.83 3.41
C ASP A 321 31.78 -4.24 3.17
N SER A 322 31.11 -5.27 3.64
CA SER A 322 31.49 -6.67 3.41
C SER A 322 30.24 -7.57 3.35
N PRO A 323 30.32 -8.73 2.69
CA PRO A 323 29.21 -9.69 2.65
C PRO A 323 28.79 -10.25 4.03
N GLU A 324 29.62 -10.11 5.03
CA GLU A 324 29.32 -10.54 6.40
C GLU A 324 28.66 -9.46 7.24
N SER A 325 28.59 -8.22 6.75
CA SER A 325 27.96 -7.10 7.44
C SER A 325 26.44 -7.15 7.30
N SER A 326 25.72 -6.66 8.31
CA SER A 326 24.28 -6.46 8.23
C SER A 326 23.95 -5.31 7.28
N GLU A 327 22.96 -5.48 6.43
CA GLU A 327 22.48 -4.41 5.56
C GLU A 327 21.70 -3.31 6.30
N TYR A 328 21.24 -3.63 7.49
CA TYR A 328 20.50 -2.68 8.34
C TYR A 328 21.38 -1.97 9.36
N ASP A 329 22.67 -1.96 9.15
CA ASP A 329 23.61 -1.35 10.06
C ASP A 329 23.91 0.13 9.75
N GLU A 330 25.14 0.52 9.95
CA GLU A 330 25.59 1.91 10.04
C GLU A 330 25.56 2.71 8.73
N ASN A 331 25.30 2.08 7.58
CA ASN A 331 25.45 2.73 6.26
C ASN A 331 24.18 3.39 5.72
N TYR A 332 23.04 3.23 6.41
CA TYR A 332 21.76 3.75 5.91
C TYR A 332 21.45 5.14 6.48
N PHE A 333 21.12 6.06 5.59
CA PHE A 333 20.73 7.45 5.86
C PHE A 333 21.69 8.18 6.80
N ARG A 334 22.98 8.25 6.41
CA ARG A 334 24.05 8.87 7.18
C ARG A 334 24.52 10.17 6.57
N LYS A 335 24.71 11.17 7.40
CA LYS A 335 25.46 12.38 7.00
C LYS A 335 26.93 12.04 6.92
N ILE A 336 27.53 12.21 5.74
CA ILE A 336 28.93 11.83 5.48
C ILE A 336 29.85 13.05 5.32
N ALA A 337 29.32 14.22 4.95
CA ALA A 337 30.09 15.44 4.78
C ALA A 337 29.24 16.71 4.87
N ASP A 338 29.94 17.82 5.14
CA ASP A 338 29.51 19.17 4.80
C ASP A 338 30.51 19.76 3.82
N ILE A 339 30.04 20.47 2.78
CA ILE A 339 30.87 21.04 1.73
C ILE A 339 30.52 22.51 1.59
N THR A 340 31.55 23.38 1.66
CA THR A 340 31.42 24.79 1.32
C THR A 340 31.71 24.98 -0.17
N PRO A 341 30.76 25.46 -0.97
CA PRO A 341 30.99 25.74 -2.39
C PRO A 341 32.05 26.81 -2.61
N VAL A 342 32.82 26.68 -3.68
CA VAL A 342 33.87 27.65 -4.06
C VAL A 342 33.41 28.46 -5.25
N GLU A 343 33.50 29.79 -5.14
CA GLU A 343 33.18 30.67 -6.27
C GLU A 343 34.22 30.52 -7.40
N LYS A 344 33.71 30.31 -8.60
CA LYS A 344 34.51 30.24 -9.82
C LYS A 344 33.73 30.77 -11.01
N ASP A 345 34.27 31.77 -11.68
CA ASP A 345 33.69 32.36 -12.90
C ASP A 345 32.22 32.84 -12.75
N GLY A 346 31.85 33.33 -11.57
CA GLY A 346 30.50 33.82 -11.28
C GLY A 346 29.48 32.73 -10.93
N ALA A 347 29.93 31.51 -10.72
CA ALA A 347 29.14 30.39 -10.20
C ALA A 347 29.81 29.75 -8.98
N TYR A 348 29.09 28.98 -8.22
CA TYR A 348 29.61 28.22 -7.07
C TYR A 348 29.79 26.75 -7.43
N THR A 349 30.97 26.18 -7.15
CA THR A 349 31.32 24.82 -7.55
C THR A 349 31.76 23.98 -6.37
N TYR A 350 31.40 22.70 -6.42
CA TYR A 350 31.88 21.67 -5.50
C TYR A 350 31.79 20.29 -6.16
N THR A 351 32.47 19.29 -5.60
CA THR A 351 32.47 17.92 -6.11
C THR A 351 32.08 16.95 -5.01
N VAL A 352 31.24 15.97 -5.37
CA VAL A 352 30.79 14.88 -4.50
C VAL A 352 31.18 13.56 -5.14
N SER A 353 31.85 12.69 -4.37
CA SER A 353 32.18 11.33 -4.80
C SER A 353 31.10 10.37 -4.33
N VAL A 354 30.43 9.72 -5.27
CA VAL A 354 29.34 8.76 -5.05
C VAL A 354 29.92 7.35 -5.20
N LYS A 355 29.95 6.60 -4.10
CA LYS A 355 30.51 5.23 -4.08
C LYS A 355 29.61 4.23 -4.81
N PRO A 356 30.12 3.04 -5.16
CA PRO A 356 29.28 1.94 -5.62
C PRO A 356 28.11 1.64 -4.67
N ASP A 357 27.03 1.16 -5.23
CA ASP A 357 25.83 0.71 -4.51
C ASP A 357 25.32 1.74 -3.48
N SER A 358 25.20 3.01 -3.89
CA SER A 358 24.78 4.08 -2.98
C SER A 358 23.73 5.01 -3.58
N ILE A 359 22.93 5.57 -2.66
CA ILE A 359 22.05 6.72 -2.87
C ILE A 359 22.67 7.87 -2.09
N VAL A 360 22.88 9.00 -2.75
CA VAL A 360 23.45 10.18 -2.14
C VAL A 360 22.51 11.38 -2.33
N THR A 361 22.20 12.08 -1.25
CA THR A 361 21.55 13.38 -1.29
C THR A 361 22.54 14.48 -0.95
N VAL A 362 22.55 15.51 -1.77
CA VAL A 362 23.30 16.76 -1.54
C VAL A 362 22.29 17.88 -1.40
N SER A 363 22.30 18.59 -0.27
CA SER A 363 21.25 19.55 0.03
C SER A 363 21.73 20.75 0.84
N THR A 364 21.11 21.93 0.59
CA THR A 364 21.23 23.11 1.43
C THR A 364 20.33 23.07 2.66
N VAL A 365 19.34 22.16 2.69
CA VAL A 365 18.49 21.93 3.85
C VAL A 365 18.97 20.74 4.67
N SER A 366 18.62 20.71 5.92
CA SER A 366 18.91 19.59 6.82
C SER A 366 17.60 18.85 7.14
N PRO A 367 17.64 17.52 7.20
CA PRO A 367 16.44 16.75 7.54
C PRO A 367 15.97 17.09 8.96
N GLU A 368 14.67 17.13 9.16
CA GLU A 368 14.07 17.36 10.47
C GLU A 368 14.34 16.21 11.44
N ARG A 369 14.42 14.99 10.93
CA ARG A 369 14.66 13.77 11.70
C ARG A 369 15.85 13.01 11.13
N THR A 370 16.75 12.60 12.02
CA THR A 370 17.98 11.87 11.67
C THR A 370 18.14 10.55 12.44
N GLU A 371 17.18 10.22 13.31
CA GLU A 371 17.30 9.18 14.34
C GLU A 371 16.65 7.83 13.92
N TYR A 372 16.50 7.58 12.62
CA TYR A 372 15.85 6.36 12.13
C TYR A 372 16.69 5.09 12.27
N VAL A 373 18.00 5.23 12.38
CA VAL A 373 18.94 4.11 12.25
C VAL A 373 18.96 3.19 13.46
N ASN A 374 18.53 3.67 14.60
CA ASN A 374 18.48 2.93 15.86
C ASN A 374 17.07 2.94 16.45
N MET A 375 16.04 2.88 15.62
CA MET A 375 14.69 2.71 16.13
C MET A 375 14.61 1.39 16.88
N ASP A 376 14.33 1.50 18.17
CA ASP A 376 14.20 0.36 19.05
C ASP A 376 12.84 -0.30 18.77
N THR A 377 12.85 -1.37 18.01
CA THR A 377 11.65 -2.15 17.76
C THR A 377 11.47 -3.18 18.87
N SER A 378 10.22 -3.51 19.20
CA SER A 378 9.92 -4.60 20.13
C SER A 378 10.53 -5.93 19.65
N GLU A 379 10.82 -6.83 20.56
CA GLU A 379 11.23 -8.18 20.19
C GLU A 379 10.08 -8.93 19.47
N LYS A 380 10.41 -9.66 18.44
CA LYS A 380 9.45 -10.52 17.73
C LYS A 380 9.03 -11.71 18.61
N THR A 381 8.01 -11.51 19.42
CA THR A 381 7.51 -12.52 20.35
C THR A 381 6.43 -13.40 19.73
N LEU A 382 6.36 -14.65 20.16
CA LEU A 382 5.33 -15.59 19.74
C LEU A 382 3.97 -15.21 20.37
N LEU A 383 2.90 -15.23 19.58
CA LEU A 383 1.54 -15.16 20.12
C LEU A 383 1.25 -16.42 20.94
N SER A 384 1.17 -16.25 22.27
CA SER A 384 1.04 -17.37 23.21
C SER A 384 -0.29 -18.09 23.08
N LEU A 385 -0.26 -19.42 23.16
CA LEU A 385 -1.45 -20.25 23.28
C LEU A 385 -1.64 -20.70 24.75
N PRO A 386 -2.88 -20.83 25.25
CA PRO A 386 -4.13 -20.55 24.54
C PRO A 386 -4.38 -19.04 24.35
N TYR A 387 -4.85 -18.65 23.18
CA TYR A 387 -5.36 -17.32 22.90
C TYR A 387 -6.88 -17.38 22.85
N SER A 388 -7.54 -16.37 23.39
CA SER A 388 -8.99 -16.20 23.28
C SER A 388 -9.36 -14.73 23.11
N ASP A 389 -10.44 -14.49 22.40
CA ASP A 389 -11.04 -13.18 22.24
C ASP A 389 -12.55 -13.30 22.41
N ASP A 390 -13.10 -12.54 23.33
CA ASP A 390 -14.53 -12.45 23.58
C ASP A 390 -15.15 -11.16 23.02
N PHE A 391 -14.29 -10.32 22.39
CA PHE A 391 -14.63 -9.03 21.77
C PHE A 391 -15.13 -7.96 22.75
N GLU A 392 -15.05 -8.17 24.05
CA GLU A 392 -15.55 -7.21 25.05
C GLU A 392 -14.56 -6.06 25.31
N TYR A 393 -13.26 -6.32 25.26
CA TYR A 393 -12.17 -5.35 25.45
C TYR A 393 -12.30 -4.42 26.67
N ALA A 394 -12.90 -4.91 27.76
CA ALA A 394 -13.16 -4.12 28.96
C ALA A 394 -11.89 -3.55 29.63
N ASP A 395 -10.74 -4.16 29.40
CA ASP A 395 -9.45 -3.73 29.94
C ASP A 395 -8.72 -2.71 29.05
N TYR A 396 -9.35 -2.29 27.94
CA TYR A 396 -8.81 -1.32 26.99
C TYR A 396 -9.44 0.07 27.18
N PRO A 397 -8.89 1.14 26.61
CA PRO A 397 -9.53 2.46 26.60
C PRO A 397 -10.97 2.41 26.07
N GLU A 398 -11.82 3.30 26.57
CA GLU A 398 -13.26 3.34 26.19
C GLU A 398 -13.47 3.48 24.68
N ASP A 399 -12.57 4.17 24.00
CA ASP A 399 -12.60 4.41 22.55
C ASP A 399 -11.85 3.33 21.73
N TYR A 400 -11.41 2.25 22.37
CA TYR A 400 -10.55 1.23 21.73
C TYR A 400 -11.13 0.68 20.42
N LEU A 401 -12.41 0.32 20.41
CA LEU A 401 -13.07 -0.18 19.21
C LEU A 401 -13.29 0.93 18.18
N ALA A 402 -13.79 2.09 18.63
CA ALA A 402 -14.07 3.22 17.73
C ALA A 402 -12.79 3.73 17.04
N SER A 403 -11.69 3.85 17.79
CA SER A 403 -10.40 4.28 17.23
C SER A 403 -9.76 3.31 16.23
N ARG A 404 -10.31 2.10 16.11
CA ARG A 404 -9.85 1.03 15.20
C ARG A 404 -10.87 0.72 14.09
N GLY A 405 -11.95 1.49 13.97
CA GLY A 405 -13.04 1.18 13.04
C GLY A 405 -13.72 -0.15 13.39
N TYR A 406 -13.87 -0.43 14.68
CA TYR A 406 -14.47 -1.65 15.23
C TYR A 406 -13.77 -2.98 14.84
N ALA A 407 -12.55 -2.92 14.31
CA ALA A 407 -11.77 -4.12 14.03
C ALA A 407 -11.38 -4.86 15.34
N PRO A 408 -11.48 -6.18 15.41
CA PRO A 408 -10.98 -6.95 16.56
C PRO A 408 -9.45 -6.94 16.62
N ARG A 409 -8.90 -7.46 17.72
CA ARG A 409 -7.45 -7.53 17.90
C ARG A 409 -6.83 -8.54 16.92
N TYR A 410 -5.72 -8.15 16.32
CA TYR A 410 -4.79 -9.03 15.59
C TYR A 410 -5.41 -9.76 14.39
N THR A 411 -6.60 -9.40 13.96
CA THR A 411 -7.24 -10.00 12.80
C THR A 411 -6.92 -9.25 11.51
N THR A 412 -6.97 -9.96 10.40
CA THR A 412 -6.87 -9.40 9.05
C THR A 412 -7.99 -9.96 8.20
N ASP A 413 -8.74 -9.07 7.56
CA ASP A 413 -9.88 -9.42 6.74
C ASP A 413 -9.50 -9.61 5.28
N GLU A 414 -10.16 -10.57 4.64
CA GLU A 414 -10.03 -10.82 3.21
C GLU A 414 -11.40 -11.07 2.58
N GLY A 415 -11.73 -10.30 1.58
CA GLY A 415 -12.98 -10.41 0.82
C GLY A 415 -14.25 -10.06 1.58
N GLY A 416 -14.13 -9.48 2.78
CA GLY A 416 -15.22 -9.05 3.65
C GLY A 416 -14.81 -7.90 4.56
N ALA A 417 -15.68 -7.57 5.51
CA ALA A 417 -15.40 -6.67 6.61
C ALA A 417 -15.96 -7.29 7.90
N PHE A 418 -15.09 -7.57 8.84
CA PHE A 418 -15.45 -8.19 10.12
C PHE A 418 -15.29 -7.18 11.24
N GLU A 419 -16.42 -6.73 11.78
CA GLU A 419 -16.47 -5.69 12.79
C GLU A 419 -17.10 -6.20 14.07
N VAL A 420 -16.64 -5.66 15.18
CA VAL A 420 -17.23 -5.93 16.49
C VAL A 420 -18.51 -5.14 16.63
N GLU A 421 -19.64 -5.83 16.69
CA GLU A 421 -20.94 -5.25 17.01
C GLU A 421 -21.15 -5.26 18.52
N VAL A 422 -21.32 -4.07 19.09
CA VAL A 422 -21.50 -3.87 20.53
C VAL A 422 -22.97 -4.03 20.90
N SER A 423 -23.28 -4.91 21.87
CA SER A 423 -24.64 -5.07 22.35
C SER A 423 -24.74 -5.33 23.86
N ASP A 424 -25.90 -5.05 24.46
CA ASP A 424 -26.18 -5.30 25.91
C ASP A 424 -26.12 -6.80 26.27
N SER A 425 -26.23 -7.70 25.28
CA SER A 425 -26.17 -9.14 25.47
C SER A 425 -24.77 -9.74 25.31
N GLY A 426 -23.79 -8.90 25.07
CA GLY A 426 -22.40 -9.24 24.76
C GLY A 426 -22.05 -8.90 23.31
N ASN A 427 -20.78 -8.59 23.08
CA ASN A 427 -20.27 -8.22 21.78
C ASN A 427 -20.11 -9.45 20.87
N SER A 428 -20.21 -9.22 19.57
CA SER A 428 -20.02 -10.26 18.57
C SER A 428 -19.22 -9.74 17.38
N LEU A 429 -18.48 -10.64 16.74
CA LEU A 429 -17.81 -10.35 15.48
C LEU A 429 -18.76 -10.65 14.32
N VAL A 430 -19.08 -9.63 13.53
CA VAL A 430 -20.06 -9.70 12.43
C VAL A 430 -19.38 -9.43 11.09
N GLN A 431 -19.66 -10.28 10.13
CA GLN A 431 -19.27 -10.04 8.74
C GLN A 431 -20.31 -9.12 8.07
N GLN A 432 -19.91 -7.91 7.71
CA GLN A 432 -20.78 -6.82 7.26
C GLN A 432 -21.08 -6.82 5.75
N ILE A 433 -20.25 -7.46 4.95
CA ILE A 433 -20.39 -7.43 3.48
C ILE A 433 -21.37 -8.49 3.01
N THR A 434 -22.59 -8.08 2.71
CA THR A 434 -23.63 -8.96 2.14
C THR A 434 -23.40 -9.20 0.64
N GLN A 435 -24.13 -10.18 0.07
CA GLN A 435 -24.07 -10.48 -1.36
C GLN A 435 -24.45 -9.29 -2.24
N ASP A 436 -25.34 -8.42 -1.75
CA ASP A 436 -25.86 -7.26 -2.50
C ASP A 436 -24.82 -6.16 -2.65
N ILE A 437 -23.97 -5.99 -1.64
CA ILE A 437 -22.92 -4.96 -1.64
C ILE A 437 -21.55 -5.51 -2.02
N ARG A 438 -21.40 -6.83 -2.12
CA ARG A 438 -20.13 -7.44 -2.49
C ARG A 438 -19.68 -6.97 -3.87
N ALA A 439 -18.44 -6.51 -3.95
CA ALA A 439 -17.80 -6.13 -5.18
C ALA A 439 -17.74 -7.30 -6.19
N LYS A 440 -17.82 -6.98 -7.49
CA LYS A 440 -17.73 -7.99 -8.57
C LYS A 440 -16.31 -8.29 -9.01
N ASP A 441 -15.46 -7.26 -8.98
CA ASP A 441 -14.09 -7.31 -9.47
C ASP A 441 -13.11 -7.29 -8.29
N TRP A 442 -11.89 -7.75 -8.53
CA TRP A 442 -10.83 -7.81 -7.52
C TRP A 442 -11.17 -8.66 -6.28
N GLY A 443 -12.19 -9.49 -6.37
CA GLY A 443 -12.52 -10.46 -5.33
C GLY A 443 -11.65 -11.70 -5.47
N TRP A 444 -10.64 -11.82 -4.62
CA TRP A 444 -9.67 -12.92 -4.67
C TRP A 444 -10.10 -14.10 -3.82
N THR A 445 -10.93 -13.86 -2.83
CA THR A 445 -11.53 -14.92 -2.02
C THR A 445 -13.02 -15.06 -2.37
N PRO A 446 -13.50 -16.27 -2.68
CA PRO A 446 -14.91 -16.47 -2.97
C PRO A 446 -15.80 -16.23 -1.74
N ASP A 447 -15.23 -16.37 -0.53
CA ASP A 447 -15.93 -16.24 0.74
C ASP A 447 -15.19 -15.23 1.63
N PRO A 448 -15.92 -14.35 2.36
CA PRO A 448 -15.32 -13.48 3.37
C PRO A 448 -14.61 -14.28 4.45
N VAL A 449 -13.38 -13.89 4.78
CA VAL A 449 -12.56 -14.55 5.79
C VAL A 449 -11.88 -13.49 6.66
N THR A 450 -11.86 -13.68 7.97
CA THR A 450 -10.94 -12.99 8.86
C THR A 450 -9.93 -13.97 9.44
N THR A 451 -8.68 -13.57 9.53
CA THR A 451 -7.56 -14.44 9.92
C THR A 451 -6.88 -13.91 11.15
N LEU A 452 -6.43 -14.83 11.99
CA LEU A 452 -5.64 -14.57 13.19
C LEU A 452 -4.61 -15.68 13.34
N GLY A 453 -3.40 -15.35 13.72
CA GLY A 453 -2.46 -16.38 14.16
C GLY A 453 -1.01 -16.03 13.91
N ASP A 454 -0.16 -16.86 14.50
CA ASP A 454 1.28 -16.80 14.37
C ASP A 454 1.73 -17.96 13.48
N ASP A 455 2.51 -17.68 12.45
CA ASP A 455 3.01 -18.67 11.48
C ASP A 455 3.91 -19.75 12.12
N ARG A 456 4.40 -19.48 13.34
CA ARG A 456 5.20 -20.41 14.14
C ARG A 456 4.36 -21.42 14.95
N TRP A 457 3.03 -21.33 14.92
CA TRP A 457 2.17 -22.31 15.57
C TRP A 457 2.18 -23.65 14.84
N TYR A 458 2.41 -24.72 15.57
CA TYR A 458 2.46 -26.08 15.00
C TYR A 458 1.20 -26.89 15.32
N ASN A 459 0.99 -27.21 16.60
CA ASN A 459 -0.10 -28.03 17.06
C ASN A 459 -1.08 -27.17 17.82
N TYR A 460 -2.23 -26.91 17.23
CA TYR A 460 -3.23 -26.05 17.84
C TYR A 460 -4.65 -26.49 17.46
N SER A 461 -5.62 -25.95 18.14
CA SER A 461 -7.04 -26.08 17.84
C SER A 461 -7.68 -24.71 17.77
N VAL A 462 -8.68 -24.58 16.93
CA VAL A 462 -9.54 -23.39 16.85
C VAL A 462 -10.94 -23.80 17.28
N ALA A 463 -11.54 -22.98 18.15
CA ALA A 463 -12.92 -23.10 18.57
C ALA A 463 -13.59 -21.73 18.44
N VAL A 464 -14.77 -21.69 17.88
CA VAL A 464 -15.56 -20.46 17.73
C VAL A 464 -17.03 -20.75 18.00
N ASN A 465 -17.68 -19.85 18.74
CA ASN A 465 -19.14 -19.84 18.87
C ASN A 465 -19.72 -19.09 17.67
N VAL A 466 -20.71 -19.65 17.03
CA VAL A 466 -21.28 -19.10 15.80
C VAL A 466 -22.79 -18.95 15.92
N SER A 467 -23.33 -17.92 15.24
CA SER A 467 -24.75 -17.73 15.03
C SER A 467 -24.98 -17.37 13.57
N PHE A 468 -26.21 -17.55 13.11
CA PHE A 468 -26.62 -17.24 11.75
C PHE A 468 -27.66 -16.15 11.74
N ASP A 469 -27.54 -15.22 10.82
CA ASP A 469 -28.68 -14.47 10.36
C ASP A 469 -29.51 -15.38 9.43
N PRO A 470 -30.84 -15.45 9.65
CA PRO A 470 -31.67 -16.36 8.88
C PRO A 470 -31.65 -16.05 7.40
N ALA A 471 -31.43 -17.06 6.55
CA ALA A 471 -31.48 -16.96 5.11
C ALA A 471 -32.64 -17.74 4.51
N GLU A 472 -33.09 -17.34 3.31
CA GLU A 472 -34.10 -18.08 2.54
C GLU A 472 -33.60 -19.47 2.17
N ASP A 473 -32.37 -19.57 1.67
CA ASP A 473 -31.69 -20.84 1.40
C ASP A 473 -30.70 -21.18 2.52
N LYS A 474 -31.18 -21.89 3.51
CA LYS A 474 -30.39 -22.36 4.66
C LYS A 474 -29.27 -23.33 4.29
N SER A 475 -29.37 -23.99 3.14
CA SER A 475 -28.34 -24.92 2.66
C SER A 475 -27.17 -24.21 1.98
N ALA A 476 -27.34 -22.94 1.61
CA ALA A 476 -26.30 -22.07 1.08
C ALA A 476 -25.67 -21.17 2.13
N ASN A 477 -26.40 -20.86 3.21
CA ASN A 477 -25.92 -20.01 4.30
C ASN A 477 -25.02 -20.80 5.25
N TYR A 478 -23.75 -20.40 5.39
CA TYR A 478 -22.80 -21.10 6.26
C TYR A 478 -21.83 -20.16 6.94
N VAL A 479 -21.30 -20.62 8.06
CA VAL A 479 -20.15 -20.08 8.76
C VAL A 479 -19.10 -21.17 8.90
N GLY A 480 -17.82 -20.79 8.98
CA GLY A 480 -16.75 -21.77 9.06
C GLY A 480 -15.64 -21.39 10.03
N ALA A 481 -14.89 -22.39 10.46
CA ALA A 481 -13.58 -22.21 11.09
C ALA A 481 -12.51 -22.86 10.22
N GLY A 482 -11.41 -22.15 10.02
CA GLY A 482 -10.30 -22.59 9.20
C GLY A 482 -9.01 -22.77 9.98
N LEU A 483 -8.12 -23.56 9.43
CA LEU A 483 -6.79 -23.85 9.96
C LEU A 483 -5.78 -23.90 8.83
N ARG A 484 -4.52 -23.50 9.14
CA ARG A 484 -3.46 -23.49 8.14
C ARG A 484 -3.79 -22.63 6.92
N TYR A 485 -4.49 -21.53 7.17
CA TYR A 485 -4.83 -20.60 6.11
C TYR A 485 -3.57 -19.98 5.51
N THR A 486 -3.51 -19.92 4.21
CA THR A 486 -2.49 -19.20 3.45
C THR A 486 -3.12 -18.60 2.22
N LEU A 487 -2.94 -17.31 2.02
CA LEU A 487 -3.29 -16.62 0.78
C LEU A 487 -2.07 -16.57 -0.12
N ALA A 488 -2.19 -17.12 -1.33
CA ALA A 488 -1.12 -17.07 -2.32
C ALA A 488 -1.72 -16.79 -3.70
N CYS A 489 -1.30 -15.70 -4.33
CA CYS A 489 -1.59 -15.36 -5.73
C CYS A 489 -2.99 -15.76 -6.23
N ASN A 490 -4.04 -15.16 -5.74
CA ASN A 490 -5.42 -15.43 -6.10
C ASN A 490 -5.93 -16.84 -5.71
N ALA A 491 -5.19 -17.54 -4.89
CA ALA A 491 -5.58 -18.81 -4.32
C ALA A 491 -5.39 -18.77 -2.80
N TYR A 492 -6.30 -19.37 -2.09
CA TYR A 492 -6.15 -19.59 -0.67
C TYR A 492 -6.15 -21.08 -0.38
N SER A 493 -5.38 -21.48 0.62
CA SER A 493 -5.35 -22.86 1.07
C SER A 493 -5.60 -22.95 2.56
N GLY A 494 -6.07 -24.11 2.98
CA GLY A 494 -6.40 -24.36 4.38
C GLY A 494 -7.34 -25.56 4.55
N TYR A 495 -7.60 -25.87 5.81
CA TYR A 495 -8.63 -26.85 6.20
C TYR A 495 -9.80 -26.09 6.77
N TRP A 496 -11.01 -26.32 6.26
CA TRP A 496 -12.21 -25.59 6.59
C TRP A 496 -13.31 -26.53 7.08
N LEU A 497 -13.82 -26.28 8.28
CA LEU A 497 -15.07 -26.86 8.73
C LEU A 497 -16.17 -25.83 8.51
N ARG A 498 -17.06 -26.09 7.57
CA ARG A 498 -18.25 -25.27 7.27
C ARG A 498 -19.47 -25.87 7.92
N LEU A 499 -20.21 -25.07 8.64
CA LEU A 499 -21.48 -25.42 9.24
C LEU A 499 -22.57 -24.60 8.55
N TYR A 500 -23.58 -25.26 8.04
CA TYR A 500 -24.70 -24.63 7.34
C TYR A 500 -25.89 -24.41 8.27
N GLU A 501 -26.71 -23.39 7.96
CA GLU A 501 -27.89 -23.05 8.77
C GLU A 501 -28.92 -24.19 8.81
N ASP A 502 -28.96 -25.07 7.81
CA ASP A 502 -29.80 -26.26 7.79
C ASP A 502 -29.30 -27.38 8.72
N GLY A 503 -28.20 -27.20 9.42
CA GLY A 503 -27.56 -28.16 10.31
C GLY A 503 -26.57 -29.08 9.62
N SER A 504 -26.44 -29.04 8.31
CA SER A 504 -25.42 -29.80 7.60
C SER A 504 -24.02 -29.22 7.78
N TRP A 505 -22.99 -30.02 7.60
CA TRP A 505 -21.60 -29.55 7.66
C TRP A 505 -20.75 -30.19 6.56
N LYS A 506 -19.64 -29.50 6.23
CA LYS A 506 -18.64 -30.00 5.27
C LYS A 506 -17.24 -29.71 5.79
N LEU A 507 -16.37 -30.69 5.70
CA LEU A 507 -14.94 -30.50 5.85
C LEU A 507 -14.32 -30.38 4.46
N LYS A 508 -13.62 -29.25 4.21
CA LYS A 508 -13.01 -28.95 2.92
C LYS A 508 -11.51 -28.73 3.12
N SER A 509 -10.71 -29.25 2.21
CA SER A 509 -9.30 -28.91 2.03
C SER A 509 -9.14 -28.21 0.70
N THR A 510 -8.44 -27.09 0.70
CA THR A 510 -8.22 -26.24 -0.49
C THR A 510 -6.73 -26.08 -0.81
N PHE A 511 -5.93 -27.08 -0.51
CA PHE A 511 -4.52 -27.04 -0.90
C PHE A 511 -4.39 -27.21 -2.40
N ASP A 512 -3.86 -26.17 -3.06
CA ASP A 512 -3.48 -26.24 -4.46
C ASP A 512 -2.05 -26.78 -4.56
N ASN A 513 -1.86 -27.82 -5.37
CA ASN A 513 -0.56 -28.43 -5.59
C ASN A 513 0.44 -27.52 -6.36
N SER A 514 0.02 -26.37 -6.83
CA SER A 514 0.90 -25.42 -7.52
C SER A 514 1.82 -24.63 -6.58
N TYR A 515 1.56 -24.66 -5.29
CA TYR A 515 2.37 -23.95 -4.27
C TYR A 515 3.13 -24.95 -3.38
N VAL A 516 4.36 -25.18 -3.77
CA VAL A 516 5.27 -26.18 -3.16
C VAL A 516 5.77 -25.76 -1.77
N GLY A 517 5.45 -24.58 -1.27
CA GLY A 517 5.91 -24.09 0.03
C GLY A 517 5.09 -24.56 1.23
N LEU A 518 3.90 -25.10 1.02
CA LEU A 518 3.09 -25.62 2.10
C LEU A 518 3.50 -27.05 2.40
N HIS A 519 4.40 -27.20 3.34
CA HIS A 519 4.72 -28.52 3.89
C HIS A 519 3.46 -29.17 4.43
N ALA A 520 3.10 -30.34 3.88
CA ALA A 520 2.16 -31.23 4.51
C ALA A 520 2.73 -31.63 5.86
N VAL A 521 2.43 -30.85 6.88
CA VAL A 521 2.92 -31.14 8.22
C VAL A 521 2.06 -32.24 8.78
N SER A 522 2.67 -33.32 9.16
CA SER A 522 2.05 -34.47 9.83
C SER A 522 1.51 -34.15 11.25
N ASN A 523 1.14 -32.91 11.51
CA ASN A 523 0.75 -32.43 12.81
C ASN A 523 -0.76 -32.49 13.02
N TYR A 524 -1.15 -32.86 14.21
CA TYR A 524 -2.52 -33.03 14.65
C TYR A 524 -3.22 -31.66 14.79
N VAL A 525 -4.36 -31.50 14.17
CA VAL A 525 -5.17 -30.28 14.20
C VAL A 525 -6.59 -30.62 14.61
N LYS A 526 -7.17 -29.82 15.50
CA LYS A 526 -8.51 -30.00 16.03
C LYS A 526 -9.35 -28.76 15.74
N LEU A 527 -10.43 -28.96 15.00
CA LEU A 527 -11.43 -27.93 14.70
C LEU A 527 -12.65 -28.14 15.61
N LEU A 528 -13.13 -27.07 16.20
CA LEU A 528 -14.33 -27.06 17.01
C LEU A 528 -15.22 -25.91 16.57
N LEU A 529 -16.44 -26.25 16.18
CA LEU A 529 -17.53 -25.28 16.05
C LEU A 529 -18.55 -25.57 17.14
N MET A 530 -18.89 -24.57 17.94
CA MET A 530 -19.87 -24.71 19.03
C MET A 530 -21.09 -23.85 18.73
N LEU A 531 -22.26 -24.48 18.76
CA LEU A 531 -23.54 -23.80 18.58
C LEU A 531 -24.19 -23.52 19.94
N PRO A 532 -24.77 -22.35 20.17
CA PRO A 532 -25.43 -22.01 21.43
C PRO A 532 -26.81 -22.68 21.60
N ARG A 533 -27.27 -23.50 20.64
CA ARG A 533 -28.56 -24.20 20.70
C ARG A 533 -28.44 -25.68 20.36
N THR A 534 -29.28 -26.49 21.02
CA THR A 534 -29.43 -27.91 20.72
C THR A 534 -30.03 -28.07 19.32
N VAL A 535 -29.27 -28.63 18.39
CA VAL A 535 -29.73 -29.02 17.07
C VAL A 535 -29.85 -30.53 17.05
N THR A 536 -30.97 -31.09 16.51
CA THR A 536 -31.18 -32.54 16.44
C THR A 536 -30.55 -33.05 15.16
N TYR A 537 -29.74 -34.10 15.25
CA TYR A 537 -28.97 -34.66 14.16
C TYR A 537 -29.42 -36.08 13.84
N THR A 538 -29.31 -36.47 12.58
CA THR A 538 -29.49 -37.85 12.15
C THR A 538 -28.14 -38.50 11.90
N ASP A 539 -27.95 -39.69 12.45
CA ASP A 539 -26.71 -40.43 12.37
C ASP A 539 -26.31 -40.82 10.95
N GLY A 540 -25.05 -40.63 10.68
CA GLY A 540 -24.29 -41.31 9.65
C GLY A 540 -24.26 -40.64 8.28
N VAL A 541 -23.04 -40.37 7.82
CA VAL A 541 -22.66 -39.91 6.50
C VAL A 541 -22.74 -38.38 6.32
N GLU A 542 -21.68 -37.83 5.77
CA GLU A 542 -21.51 -36.43 5.35
C GLU A 542 -22.66 -35.52 5.75
N GLY A 543 -22.45 -34.72 6.78
CA GLY A 543 -23.30 -33.58 6.93
C GLY A 543 -24.17 -33.47 8.15
N ALA A 544 -23.90 -34.12 9.27
CA ALA A 544 -24.60 -33.82 10.51
C ALA A 544 -23.63 -33.42 11.63
N ALA A 545 -23.81 -32.23 12.20
CA ALA A 545 -23.04 -31.74 13.33
C ALA A 545 -23.79 -32.01 14.63
N PHE A 546 -23.09 -32.22 15.72
CA PHE A 546 -23.67 -32.37 17.07
C PHE A 546 -23.21 -31.22 17.96
N ALA A 547 -24.15 -30.61 18.64
CA ALA A 547 -23.82 -29.65 19.68
C ALA A 547 -22.89 -30.33 20.70
N ASP A 548 -21.87 -29.61 21.11
CA ASP A 548 -20.86 -30.08 22.09
C ASP A 548 -19.96 -31.24 21.64
N GLN A 549 -19.92 -31.58 20.35
CA GLN A 549 -18.98 -32.57 19.87
C GLN A 549 -17.72 -31.95 19.23
N VAL A 550 -16.61 -32.59 19.53
CA VAL A 550 -15.29 -32.23 19.08
C VAL A 550 -14.92 -33.05 17.85
N TYR A 551 -14.70 -32.38 16.73
CA TYR A 551 -14.24 -33.01 15.51
C TYR A 551 -12.72 -32.92 15.42
N THR A 552 -12.09 -34.06 15.20
CA THR A 552 -10.64 -34.18 15.12
C THR A 552 -10.23 -34.54 13.70
N VAL A 553 -9.41 -33.70 13.09
CA VAL A 553 -8.79 -33.99 11.79
C VAL A 553 -7.35 -34.43 12.05
N ARG A 554 -6.98 -35.59 11.52
CA ARG A 554 -5.63 -36.15 11.61
C ARG A 554 -4.93 -36.11 10.28
#